data_f8b297182e42a604bfd4caf7f4d99298
#
_entry.id   f8b297182e42a604bfd4caf7f4d99298
#
_cell.length_a   1.000
_cell.length_b   1.000
_cell.length_c   1.000
_cell.angle_alpha   90.00
_cell.angle_beta   90.00
_cell.angle_gamma   90.00
#
_symmetry.space_group_name_H-M   'P 1'
#
loop_
_entity.id
_entity.type
_entity.pdbx_description
1 polymer ?
#
loop_
_entity_poly.entity_id
_entity_poly.type
_entity_poly.pdbx_seq_one_letter_code
_entity_poly.pdbx_strand_id
1 'polypeptide(L)'
;MSTILDALKKKYEAEIEEGKINIKIMLNNPTSIPEHSKFLEELDIHFGKIAEAEDKLEAIQNHFDSSQELLNEDVQMALKL
;
A
#
# COMPACT_ATOMS: atom_id res chain seq x y z
N MET A 1 16.91 12.65 -1.14
CA MET A 1 15.79 11.87 -1.44
C MET A 1 15.38 11.99 -2.88
N SER A 2 15.02 10.94 -3.47
CA SER A 2 14.69 10.92 -4.88
C SER A 2 13.30 11.46 -5.14
N THR A 3 13.16 12.36 -6.08
CA THR A 3 11.86 12.88 -6.41
C THR A 3 11.02 11.80 -7.05
N ILE A 4 11.66 10.88 -7.74
CA ILE A 4 10.95 9.78 -8.37
C ILE A 4 10.38 8.87 -7.29
N LEU A 5 11.15 8.58 -6.26
CA LEU A 5 10.66 7.74 -5.18
C LEU A 5 9.56 8.44 -4.41
N ASP A 6 9.67 9.76 -4.24
CA ASP A 6 8.65 10.51 -3.54
C ASP A 6 7.33 10.43 -4.33
N ALA A 7 7.41 10.52 -5.64
CA ALA A 7 6.23 10.44 -6.48
C ALA A 7 5.59 9.04 -6.38
N LEU A 8 6.42 8.01 -6.35
CA LEU A 8 5.90 6.66 -6.21
C LEU A 8 5.21 6.47 -4.86
N LYS A 9 5.79 7.03 -3.80
CA LYS A 9 5.20 6.90 -2.48
C LYS A 9 3.81 7.54 -2.49
N LYS A 10 3.69 8.70 -3.09
CA LYS A 10 2.40 9.37 -3.14
C LYS A 10 1.39 8.58 -3.95
N LYS A 11 1.87 7.93 -5.00
CA LYS A 11 1.01 7.12 -5.82
C LYS A 11 0.44 5.97 -4.99
N TYR A 12 1.31 5.29 -4.23
CA TYR A 12 0.86 4.16 -3.45
C TYR A 12 -0.04 4.60 -2.29
N GLU A 13 0.25 5.75 -1.69
CA GLU A 13 -0.58 6.28 -0.63
C GLU A 13 -1.98 6.58 -1.17
N ALA A 14 -2.04 7.12 -2.38
CA ALA A 14 -3.32 7.43 -3.00
C ALA A 14 -4.10 6.14 -3.30
N GLU A 15 -3.41 5.10 -3.72
CA GLU A 15 -4.05 3.83 -4.02
C GLU A 15 -4.64 3.22 -2.74
N ILE A 16 -3.94 3.37 -1.63
CA ILE A 16 -4.44 2.86 -0.36
C ILE A 16 -5.72 3.63 0.01
N GLU A 17 -5.69 4.96 -0.11
CA GLU A 17 -6.85 5.76 0.25
C GLU A 17 -8.03 5.44 -0.65
N GLU A 18 -7.77 5.26 -1.94
CA GLU A 18 -8.82 4.95 -2.87
C GLU A 18 -9.45 3.60 -2.52
N GLY A 19 -8.62 2.62 -2.20
CA GLY A 19 -9.12 1.30 -1.81
C GLY A 19 -9.99 1.38 -0.56
N LYS A 20 -9.55 2.18 0.41
CA LYS A 20 -10.29 2.33 1.66
C LYS A 20 -11.67 2.96 1.40
N ILE A 21 -11.71 3.97 0.54
CA ILE A 21 -12.95 4.62 0.22
C ILE A 21 -13.91 3.65 -0.47
N ASN A 22 -13.39 2.89 -1.44
CA ASN A 22 -14.21 1.95 -2.17
C ASN A 22 -14.78 0.88 -1.23
N ILE A 23 -13.96 0.39 -0.31
CA ILE A 23 -14.42 -0.61 0.63
C ILE A 23 -15.51 -0.03 1.53
N LYS A 24 -15.32 1.20 2.00
CA LYS A 24 -16.31 1.83 2.85
C LYS A 24 -17.64 1.99 2.14
N ILE A 25 -17.58 2.41 0.88
CA ILE A 25 -18.79 2.57 0.09
C ILE A 25 -19.50 1.23 -0.05
N MET A 26 -18.75 0.19 -0.36
CA MET A 26 -19.33 -1.12 -0.53
C MET A 26 -19.97 -1.64 0.74
N LEU A 27 -19.29 -1.45 1.86
CA LEU A 27 -19.81 -1.95 3.13
C LEU A 27 -21.05 -1.18 3.58
N ASN A 28 -21.13 0.08 3.22
CA ASN A 28 -22.27 0.89 3.61
C ASN A 28 -23.45 0.73 2.66
N ASN A 29 -23.20 0.24 1.46
CA ASN A 29 -24.24 0.06 0.47
C ASN A 29 -24.18 -1.30 -0.19
N PRO A 30 -24.35 -2.36 0.59
CA PRO A 30 -24.19 -3.71 0.06
C PRO A 30 -25.22 -4.04 -1.02
N THR A 31 -26.34 -3.35 -1.00
CA THR A 31 -27.39 -3.64 -1.98
C THR A 31 -27.02 -3.12 -3.37
N SER A 32 -26.00 -2.35 -3.50
CA SER A 32 -25.61 -1.84 -4.79
C SER A 32 -24.98 -2.97 -5.61
N ILE A 33 -24.65 -4.08 -4.99
CA ILE A 33 -24.12 -5.24 -5.68
C ILE A 33 -25.10 -6.37 -5.56
N PRO A 34 -25.74 -6.73 -6.60
CA PRO A 34 -26.83 -7.72 -6.55
C PRO A 34 -26.43 -9.12 -6.14
N GLU A 35 -25.25 -9.55 -6.45
CA GLU A 35 -24.83 -10.90 -6.13
C GLU A 35 -23.81 -10.96 -5.03
N HIS A 36 -24.02 -11.81 -4.08
CA HIS A 36 -23.12 -12.01 -2.98
C HIS A 36 -21.72 -12.38 -3.42
N SER A 37 -21.59 -13.25 -4.38
CA SER A 37 -20.29 -13.70 -4.83
C SER A 37 -19.53 -12.54 -5.46
N LYS A 38 -20.26 -11.69 -6.18
CA LYS A 38 -19.62 -10.56 -6.81
C LYS A 38 -19.17 -9.58 -5.75
N PHE A 39 -19.93 -9.44 -4.69
CA PHE A 39 -19.63 -8.52 -3.61
C PHE A 39 -18.32 -8.93 -2.97
N LEU A 40 -18.16 -10.21 -2.68
CA LEU A 40 -16.95 -10.72 -2.07
C LEU A 40 -15.76 -10.57 -3.00
N GLU A 41 -15.95 -10.84 -4.26
CA GLU A 41 -14.90 -10.71 -5.26
C GLU A 41 -14.41 -9.28 -5.33
N GLU A 42 -15.32 -8.33 -5.34
CA GLU A 42 -14.97 -6.92 -5.43
C GLU A 42 -14.23 -6.46 -4.18
N LEU A 43 -14.69 -6.88 -3.04
CA LEU A 43 -14.02 -6.53 -1.80
C LEU A 43 -12.60 -7.07 -1.80
N ASP A 44 -12.46 -8.31 -2.25
CA ASP A 44 -11.16 -8.95 -2.28
C ASP A 44 -10.19 -8.19 -3.19
N ILE A 45 -10.68 -7.72 -4.32
CA ILE A 45 -9.87 -6.95 -5.25
C ILE A 45 -9.38 -5.66 -4.58
N HIS A 46 -10.27 -4.96 -3.89
CA HIS A 46 -9.88 -3.73 -3.24
C HIS A 46 -8.87 -3.94 -2.11
N PHE A 47 -9.06 -5.00 -1.33
CA PHE A 47 -8.11 -5.33 -0.28
C PHE A 47 -6.76 -5.72 -0.88
N GLY A 48 -6.80 -6.43 -2.02
CA GLY A 48 -5.57 -6.81 -2.69
C GLY A 48 -4.77 -5.59 -3.14
N LYS A 49 -5.46 -4.58 -3.64
CA LYS A 49 -4.79 -3.36 -4.08
C LYS A 49 -4.16 -2.62 -2.91
N ILE A 50 -4.86 -2.57 -1.78
CA ILE A 50 -4.33 -1.92 -0.60
C ILE A 50 -3.09 -2.67 -0.12
N ALA A 51 -3.18 -3.98 -0.03
CA ALA A 51 -2.07 -4.79 0.45
C ALA A 51 -0.84 -4.64 -0.44
N GLU A 52 -1.06 -4.62 -1.75
CA GLU A 52 0.03 -4.48 -2.69
C GLU A 52 0.69 -3.12 -2.53
N ALA A 53 -0.10 -2.06 -2.41
CA ALA A 53 0.43 -0.72 -2.25
C ALA A 53 1.20 -0.58 -0.93
N GLU A 54 0.68 -1.17 0.11
CA GLU A 54 1.35 -1.14 1.42
C GLU A 54 2.68 -1.87 1.36
N ASP A 55 2.72 -2.98 0.67
CA ASP A 55 3.95 -3.74 0.53
C ASP A 55 4.99 -2.93 -0.23
N LYS A 56 4.57 -2.24 -1.28
CA LYS A 56 5.48 -1.44 -2.07
C LYS A 56 6.03 -0.27 -1.25
N LEU A 57 5.18 0.35 -0.46
CA LEU A 57 5.62 1.44 0.40
C LEU A 57 6.65 0.94 1.39
N GLU A 58 6.38 -0.20 1.96
CA GLU A 58 7.28 -0.78 2.93
C GLU A 58 8.61 -1.10 2.28
N ALA A 59 8.58 -1.61 1.06
CA ALA A 59 9.80 -1.93 0.33
C ALA A 59 10.65 -0.68 0.10
N ILE A 60 10.00 0.42 -0.26
CA ILE A 60 10.71 1.66 -0.47
C ILE A 60 11.32 2.14 0.84
N GLN A 61 10.57 2.11 1.91
CA GLN A 61 11.04 2.51 3.19
C GLN A 61 12.20 1.67 3.66
N ASN A 62 12.10 0.39 3.51
CA ASN A 62 13.12 -0.53 4.00
C ASN A 62 14.41 -0.51 3.20
N HIS A 63 14.31 -0.22 1.94
CA HIS A 63 15.48 -0.36 1.09
C HIS A 63 16.01 0.94 0.48
N PHE A 64 15.20 1.95 0.41
CA PHE A 64 15.60 3.17 -0.28
C PHE A 64 15.33 4.48 0.46
N ASP A 65 14.74 4.41 1.63
CA ASP A 65 14.43 5.61 2.37
C ASP A 65 15.73 6.08 3.02
N SER A 66 16.13 7.28 2.76
CA SER A 66 17.37 7.78 3.28
C SER A 66 17.43 7.80 4.82
N SER A 67 16.33 8.05 5.45
CA SER A 67 16.32 8.06 6.88
C SER A 67 16.59 6.67 7.37
N GLN A 68 16.07 5.71 6.66
CA GLN A 68 16.22 4.35 7.02
C GLN A 68 17.65 3.96 6.81
N GLU A 69 18.25 4.40 5.76
CA GLU A 69 19.63 4.13 5.48
C GLU A 69 20.50 4.62 6.59
N LEU A 70 20.26 5.81 7.04
CA LEU A 70 21.03 6.38 8.09
C LEU A 70 20.93 5.56 9.35
N LEU A 71 19.77 5.12 9.63
CA LEU A 71 19.54 4.34 10.80
C LEU A 71 20.24 3.03 10.70
N ASN A 72 20.20 2.43 9.60
CA ASN A 72 20.76 1.16 9.40
C ASN A 72 22.19 1.10 9.04
N GLU A 73 22.80 2.19 8.89
CA GLU A 73 24.14 2.18 8.54
C GLU A 73 24.89 1.26 9.39
N ASP A 74 24.76 1.36 10.65
CA ASP A 74 25.41 0.52 11.55
C ASP A 74 24.90 -0.84 11.44
N VAL A 75 23.67 -0.95 11.37
CA VAL A 75 23.03 -2.19 11.33
C VAL A 75 23.38 -2.80 10.05
N GLN A 76 23.41 -2.03 9.04
CA GLN A 76 23.65 -2.51 7.79
C GLN A 76 24.92 -3.14 7.73
N MET A 77 25.82 -2.62 8.35
CA MET A 77 27.04 -3.17 8.34
C MET A 77 26.85 -4.52 8.81
N ALA A 78 26.07 -4.69 9.72
CA ALA A 78 25.85 -5.93 10.33
C ALA A 78 24.99 -6.72 9.44
N LEU A 79 24.09 -6.13 8.92
CA LEU A 79 23.20 -6.78 8.12
C LEU A 79 23.61 -7.01 6.85
N LYS A 80 24.13 -6.11 6.38
CA LYS A 80 24.41 -6.15 5.14
C LYS A 80 25.15 -7.14 4.78
N LEU A 81 25.30 -7.46 5.32
CA LEU A 81 25.94 -8.25 5.11
C LEU A 81 25.49 -9.03 4.60
#